data_a52bbf1ca662fd8708141c478cd0a3f5
#
_entry.id   a52bbf1ca662fd8708141c478cd0a3f5
#
_cell.length_a   1.000
_cell.length_b   1.000
_cell.length_c   1.000
_cell.angle_alpha   90.00
_cell.angle_beta   90.00
_cell.angle_gamma   90.00
#
_symmetry.space_group_name_H-M   'P 1'
#
loop_
_entity.id
_entity.type
_entity.pdbx_description
1 polymer ?
#
loop_
_entity_poly.entity_id
_entity_poly.type
_entity_poly.pdbx_seq_one_letter_code
_entity_poly.pdbx_strand_id
1 'polypeptide(L)'
;GRAEKYDVEAMIRYCFDTLKVTELWVVGWSFGTSIAISHARDPRIKGLILLSPTLLDIVDGDLEFWAQDGRPITALIPEHDDYLKPDQAKVRFAVIPQIDLIPVDGAKHLWVGELSFHRVLSEITRIVAPSRLPLPTEV
;
A
#
# COMPACT_ATOMS: atom_id res chain seq x y z
N GLY A 1 -15.61 3.77 5.93
CA GLY A 1 -14.45 3.97 6.67
C GLY A 1 -14.49 3.86 8.19
N ARG A 2 -15.64 4.05 8.89
CA ARG A 2 -15.60 4.12 10.37
C ARG A 2 -15.53 2.76 11.06
N ALA A 3 -16.11 1.73 10.48
CA ALA A 3 -16.14 0.38 11.07
C ALA A 3 -14.82 -0.36 10.78
N GLU A 4 -14.25 -0.17 9.61
CA GLU A 4 -13.03 -0.80 9.14
C GLU A 4 -11.81 -0.49 10.02
N LYS A 5 -11.81 0.62 10.72
CA LYS A 5 -10.80 0.94 11.75
C LYS A 5 -10.62 -0.19 12.74
N TYR A 6 -11.74 -0.70 13.28
CA TYR A 6 -11.70 -1.77 14.29
C TYR A 6 -11.21 -3.09 13.72
N ASP A 7 -11.52 -3.36 12.44
CA ASP A 7 -11.05 -4.56 11.75
C ASP A 7 -9.53 -4.51 11.56
N VAL A 8 -8.99 -3.37 11.09
CA VAL A 8 -7.53 -3.18 10.92
C VAL A 8 -6.81 -3.32 12.27
N GLU A 9 -7.29 -2.63 13.31
CA GLU A 9 -6.68 -2.71 14.64
C GLU A 9 -6.73 -4.13 15.22
N ALA A 10 -7.86 -4.84 15.04
CA ALA A 10 -8.00 -6.21 15.49
C ALA A 10 -7.08 -7.17 14.76
N MET A 11 -6.95 -7.02 13.42
CA MET A 11 -6.06 -7.86 12.62
C MET A 11 -4.59 -7.64 12.94
N ILE A 12 -4.16 -6.38 13.11
CA ILE A 12 -2.79 -6.09 13.50
C ILE A 12 -2.47 -6.72 14.87
N ARG A 13 -3.35 -6.55 15.85
CA ARG A 13 -3.21 -7.20 17.16
C ARG A 13 -3.15 -8.73 17.04
N TYR A 14 -4.05 -9.32 16.27
CA TYR A 14 -4.06 -10.76 16.05
C TYR A 14 -2.75 -11.27 15.47
N CYS A 15 -2.19 -10.59 14.48
CA CYS A 15 -0.91 -10.95 13.89
C CYS A 15 0.22 -10.96 14.93
N PHE A 16 0.35 -9.90 15.73
CA PHE A 16 1.43 -9.81 16.72
C PHE A 16 1.16 -10.64 17.98
N ASP A 17 -0.07 -10.59 18.51
CA ASP A 17 -0.36 -11.13 19.83
C ASP A 17 -0.73 -12.62 19.79
N THR A 18 -1.31 -13.10 18.69
CA THR A 18 -1.74 -14.50 18.51
C THR A 18 -0.79 -15.26 17.59
N LEU A 19 -0.55 -14.76 16.37
CA LEU A 19 0.31 -15.44 15.41
C LEU A 19 1.80 -15.23 15.70
N LYS A 20 2.15 -14.29 16.59
CA LYS A 20 3.54 -13.99 16.98
C LYS A 20 4.45 -13.64 15.81
N VAL A 21 3.91 -12.97 14.79
CA VAL A 21 4.73 -12.51 13.68
C VAL A 21 5.74 -11.46 14.15
N THR A 22 6.92 -11.47 13.58
CA THR A 22 8.01 -10.52 13.90
C THR A 22 8.03 -9.31 12.97
N GLU A 23 7.45 -9.46 11.78
CA GLU A 23 7.36 -8.40 10.78
C GLU A 23 5.98 -8.41 10.14
N LEU A 24 5.39 -7.23 9.98
CA LEU A 24 4.09 -7.04 9.37
C LEU A 24 4.11 -5.83 8.44
N TRP A 25 3.73 -6.03 7.20
CA TRP A 25 3.41 -4.99 6.23
C TRP A 25 1.91 -4.96 5.99
N VAL A 26 1.36 -3.77 5.80
CA VAL A 26 -0.06 -3.62 5.45
C VAL A 26 -0.17 -3.29 3.97
N VAL A 27 -0.90 -4.11 3.24
CA VAL A 27 -1.21 -3.89 1.83
C VAL A 27 -2.64 -3.39 1.72
N GLY A 28 -2.83 -2.23 1.11
CA GLY A 28 -4.14 -1.69 0.78
C GLY A 28 -4.33 -1.64 -0.74
N TRP A 29 -5.53 -1.92 -1.22
CA TRP A 29 -5.90 -1.75 -2.62
C TRP A 29 -7.14 -0.88 -2.75
N SER A 30 -7.09 0.11 -3.67
CA SER A 30 -8.21 1.02 -3.94
C SER A 30 -8.71 1.69 -2.65
N PHE A 31 -9.96 1.52 -2.25
CA PHE A 31 -10.51 1.96 -0.97
C PHE A 31 -9.68 1.47 0.23
N GLY A 32 -9.16 0.24 0.17
CA GLY A 32 -8.28 -0.31 1.22
C GLY A 32 -7.01 0.52 1.45
N THR A 33 -6.56 1.32 0.49
CA THR A 33 -5.43 2.23 0.67
C THR A 33 -5.76 3.36 1.64
N SER A 34 -6.96 3.94 1.52
CA SER A 34 -7.43 4.97 2.45
C SER A 34 -7.55 4.41 3.88
N ILE A 35 -8.07 3.19 4.01
CA ILE A 35 -8.16 2.48 5.30
C ILE A 35 -6.76 2.23 5.89
N ALA A 36 -5.81 1.77 5.08
CA ALA A 36 -4.43 1.55 5.54
C ALA A 36 -3.78 2.87 5.99
N ILE A 37 -3.88 3.93 5.19
CA ILE A 37 -3.33 5.26 5.52
C ILE A 37 -3.93 5.80 6.82
N SER A 38 -5.25 5.73 6.99
CA SER A 38 -5.92 6.32 8.14
C SER A 38 -5.80 5.49 9.41
N HIS A 39 -5.71 4.16 9.33
CA HIS A 39 -5.91 3.29 10.48
C HIS A 39 -4.77 2.30 10.78
N ALA A 40 -3.86 2.00 9.83
CA ALA A 40 -2.75 1.09 10.08
C ALA A 40 -1.57 1.81 10.75
N ARG A 41 -1.81 2.49 11.86
CA ARG A 41 -0.80 3.35 12.54
C ARG A 41 -0.05 2.68 13.68
N ASP A 42 -0.31 1.40 13.94
CA ASP A 42 0.38 0.65 14.98
C ASP A 42 1.92 0.71 14.74
N PRO A 43 2.72 1.14 15.71
CA PRO A 43 4.15 1.33 15.52
C PRO A 43 4.93 0.04 15.26
N ARG A 44 4.30 -1.12 15.44
CA ARG A 44 4.92 -2.43 15.19
C ARG A 44 4.93 -2.83 13.72
N ILE A 45 4.07 -2.24 12.87
CA ILE A 45 4.11 -2.54 11.43
C ILE A 45 5.35 -1.91 10.78
N LYS A 46 5.86 -2.55 9.74
CA LYS A 46 7.05 -2.09 9.00
C LYS A 46 6.76 -0.93 8.06
N GLY A 47 5.59 -0.90 7.45
CA GLY A 47 5.19 0.13 6.51
C GLY A 47 3.95 -0.26 5.70
N LEU A 48 3.66 0.52 4.67
CA LEU A 48 2.51 0.33 3.80
C LEU A 48 2.91 0.00 2.36
N ILE A 49 2.09 -0.81 1.72
CA ILE A 49 2.10 -1.02 0.26
C ILE A 49 0.72 -0.66 -0.26
N LEU A 50 0.64 0.35 -1.11
CA LEU A 50 -0.60 0.93 -1.61
C LEU A 50 -0.75 0.58 -3.09
N LEU A 51 -1.84 -0.09 -3.45
CA LEU A 51 -2.16 -0.46 -4.81
C LEU A 51 -3.32 0.39 -5.32
N SER A 52 -3.11 1.13 -6.41
CA SER A 52 -4.13 2.03 -6.98
C SER A 52 -4.78 2.94 -5.92
N PRO A 53 -4.03 3.76 -5.18
CA PRO A 53 -4.60 4.61 -4.14
C PRO A 53 -5.57 5.61 -4.74
N THR A 54 -6.75 5.78 -4.11
CA THR A 54 -7.76 6.74 -4.54
C THR A 54 -7.68 8.06 -3.80
N LEU A 55 -7.25 8.04 -2.53
CA LEU A 55 -7.21 9.17 -1.60
C LEU A 55 -8.56 9.89 -1.42
N LEU A 56 -9.68 9.19 -1.66
CA LEU A 56 -11.02 9.79 -1.57
C LEU A 56 -11.52 9.92 -0.13
N ASP A 57 -11.15 8.99 0.73
CA ASP A 57 -11.69 8.85 2.10
C ASP A 57 -10.66 9.16 3.19
N ILE A 58 -9.54 9.79 2.83
CA ILE A 58 -8.55 10.26 3.81
C ILE A 58 -8.98 11.61 4.38
N VAL A 59 -8.59 11.88 5.62
CA VAL A 59 -8.84 13.16 6.29
C VAL A 59 -7.55 13.96 6.43
N ASP A 60 -7.71 15.26 6.74
CA ASP A 60 -6.58 16.15 6.98
C ASP A 60 -5.68 15.58 8.10
N GLY A 61 -4.39 15.60 7.87
CA GLY A 61 -3.39 15.06 8.80
C GLY A 61 -3.04 13.58 8.60
N ASP A 62 -3.77 12.82 7.77
CA ASP A 62 -3.46 11.40 7.53
C ASP A 62 -2.11 11.22 6.81
N LEU A 63 -1.85 12.02 5.79
CA LEU A 63 -0.58 11.97 5.06
C LEU A 63 0.57 12.58 5.87
N GLU A 64 0.30 13.65 6.59
CA GLU A 64 1.26 14.31 7.49
C GLU A 64 1.71 13.39 8.62
N PHE A 65 0.80 12.56 9.14
CA PHE A 65 1.19 11.52 10.10
C PHE A 65 2.29 10.64 9.54
N TRP A 66 2.12 10.12 8.32
CA TRP A 66 3.11 9.24 7.70
C TRP A 66 4.40 9.95 7.32
N ALA A 67 4.32 11.23 6.94
CA ALA A 67 5.49 12.05 6.69
C ALA A 67 6.37 12.20 7.95
N GLN A 68 5.75 12.39 9.12
CA GLN A 68 6.43 12.55 10.41
C GLN A 68 6.90 11.19 10.98
N ASP A 69 6.12 10.14 10.79
CA ASP A 69 6.43 8.79 11.27
C ASP A 69 7.68 8.22 10.58
N GLY A 70 7.89 8.49 9.29
CA GLY A 70 9.08 8.14 8.52
C GLY A 70 9.16 6.68 8.08
N ARG A 71 8.20 5.82 8.46
CA ARG A 71 8.18 4.43 7.97
C ARG A 71 7.98 4.37 6.46
N PRO A 72 8.53 3.34 5.79
CA PRO A 72 8.45 3.23 4.34
C PRO A 72 7.01 3.05 3.86
N ILE A 73 6.69 3.72 2.77
CA ILE A 73 5.46 3.54 2.00
C ILE A 73 5.85 3.35 0.56
N THR A 74 5.33 2.30 -0.07
CA THR A 74 5.44 2.12 -1.52
C THR A 74 4.04 2.17 -2.12
N ALA A 75 3.86 2.96 -3.18
CA ALA A 75 2.59 3.05 -3.87
C ALA A 75 2.75 2.71 -5.36
N LEU A 76 2.04 1.68 -5.82
CA LEU A 76 1.95 1.32 -7.22
C LEU A 76 0.80 2.09 -7.87
N ILE A 77 1.14 2.91 -8.85
CA ILE A 77 0.20 3.81 -9.51
C ILE A 77 0.00 3.36 -10.96
N PRO A 78 -1.17 2.82 -11.32
CA PRO A 78 -1.45 2.46 -12.70
C PRO A 78 -1.44 3.69 -13.63
N GLU A 79 -0.82 3.57 -14.81
CA GLU A 79 -0.79 4.65 -15.80
C GLU A 79 -2.19 5.12 -16.19
N HIS A 80 -3.10 4.16 -16.35
CA HIS A 80 -4.48 4.40 -16.80
C HIS A 80 -5.48 4.27 -15.64
N ASP A 81 -5.09 4.74 -14.44
CA ASP A 81 -5.99 4.78 -13.29
C ASP A 81 -7.08 5.83 -13.48
N ASP A 82 -8.33 5.48 -13.12
CA ASP A 82 -9.48 6.37 -13.25
C ASP A 82 -9.57 7.38 -12.09
N TYR A 83 -8.89 7.12 -10.97
CA TYR A 83 -8.94 7.95 -9.75
C TYR A 83 -7.69 8.79 -9.55
N LEU A 84 -6.51 8.20 -9.69
CA LEU A 84 -5.24 8.89 -9.40
C LEU A 84 -4.13 8.43 -10.36
N LYS A 85 -3.83 9.27 -11.34
CA LYS A 85 -2.75 9.04 -12.31
C LYS A 85 -1.38 9.35 -11.72
N PRO A 86 -0.26 8.83 -12.30
CA PRO A 86 1.09 9.02 -11.76
C PRO A 86 1.46 10.48 -11.46
N ASP A 87 1.16 11.42 -12.36
CA ASP A 87 1.50 12.83 -12.14
C ASP A 87 0.66 13.46 -11.02
N GLN A 88 -0.58 13.08 -10.89
CA GLN A 88 -1.43 13.50 -9.78
C GLN A 88 -0.94 12.91 -8.46
N ALA A 89 -0.51 11.63 -8.46
CA ALA A 89 0.04 10.97 -7.28
C ALA A 89 1.30 11.68 -6.77
N LYS A 90 2.21 12.11 -7.66
CA LYS A 90 3.40 12.89 -7.29
C LYS A 90 3.02 14.15 -6.49
N VAL A 91 1.97 14.85 -6.92
CA VAL A 91 1.51 16.07 -6.25
C VAL A 91 0.84 15.74 -4.91
N ARG A 92 -0.06 14.75 -4.90
CA ARG A 92 -0.85 14.41 -3.71
C ARG A 92 -0.01 13.80 -2.59
N PHE A 93 1.01 13.02 -2.93
CA PHE A 93 1.93 12.41 -1.97
C PHE A 93 3.19 13.23 -1.68
N ALA A 94 3.35 14.42 -2.26
CA ALA A 94 4.55 15.25 -2.09
C ALA A 94 4.86 15.58 -0.61
N VAL A 95 3.89 15.53 0.26
CA VAL A 95 4.06 15.75 1.71
C VAL A 95 4.83 14.61 2.39
N ILE A 96 4.88 13.41 1.79
CA ILE A 96 5.56 12.24 2.34
C ILE A 96 6.92 12.06 1.64
N PRO A 97 8.02 12.55 2.20
CA PRO A 97 9.32 12.57 1.50
C PRO A 97 9.93 11.18 1.27
N GLN A 98 9.56 10.20 2.10
CA GLN A 98 10.08 8.84 2.02
C GLN A 98 9.25 7.89 1.15
N ILE A 99 8.16 8.35 0.53
CA ILE A 99 7.32 7.49 -0.30
C ILE A 99 8.03 7.06 -1.58
N ASP A 100 7.95 5.78 -1.91
CA ASP A 100 8.37 5.22 -3.20
C ASP A 100 7.15 5.14 -4.11
N LEU A 101 7.05 6.02 -5.11
CA LEU A 101 5.97 6.04 -6.10
C LEU A 101 6.40 5.28 -7.35
N ILE A 102 5.77 4.16 -7.61
CA ILE A 102 6.06 3.29 -8.75
C ILE A 102 4.93 3.42 -9.79
N PRO A 103 5.12 4.21 -10.86
CA PRO A 103 4.21 4.19 -11.99
C PRO A 103 4.31 2.85 -12.72
N VAL A 104 3.18 2.30 -13.15
CA VAL A 104 3.13 1.04 -13.87
C VAL A 104 2.45 1.25 -15.22
N ASP A 105 3.26 1.22 -16.27
CA ASP A 105 2.84 1.48 -17.64
C ASP A 105 1.79 0.45 -18.10
N GLY A 106 0.80 0.90 -18.86
CA GLY A 106 -0.29 0.08 -19.39
C GLY A 106 -1.28 -0.47 -18.36
N ALA A 107 -0.98 -0.33 -17.07
CA ALA A 107 -1.85 -0.86 -16.02
C ALA A 107 -3.11 0.00 -15.83
N LYS A 108 -4.19 -0.64 -15.40
CA LYS A 108 -5.46 -0.03 -15.01
C LYS A 108 -5.75 -0.29 -13.54
N HIS A 109 -6.71 0.44 -12.98
CA HIS A 109 -7.10 0.41 -11.56
C HIS A 109 -7.22 -1.00 -10.94
N LEU A 110 -7.79 -1.94 -11.68
CA LEU A 110 -8.07 -3.31 -11.20
C LEU A 110 -6.93 -4.31 -11.47
N TRP A 111 -5.78 -3.86 -12.02
CA TRP A 111 -4.63 -4.74 -12.31
C TRP A 111 -4.98 -5.96 -13.16
N VAL A 112 -5.89 -5.77 -14.13
CA VAL A 112 -6.39 -6.85 -14.99
C VAL A 112 -5.30 -7.33 -15.93
N GLY A 113 -5.20 -8.65 -16.06
CA GLY A 113 -4.24 -9.31 -16.95
C GLY A 113 -3.00 -9.82 -16.21
N GLU A 114 -2.43 -10.88 -16.73
CA GLU A 114 -1.32 -11.61 -16.12
C GLU A 114 -0.09 -10.72 -15.85
N LEU A 115 0.29 -9.89 -16.82
CA LEU A 115 1.44 -8.99 -16.69
C LEU A 115 1.25 -7.97 -15.56
N SER A 116 0.07 -7.36 -15.46
CA SER A 116 -0.22 -6.38 -14.40
C SER A 116 -0.25 -7.05 -13.03
N PHE A 117 -0.87 -8.21 -12.94
CA PHE A 117 -0.95 -8.98 -11.70
C PHE A 117 0.45 -9.47 -11.26
N HIS A 118 1.23 -10.03 -12.18
CA HIS A 118 2.61 -10.46 -11.90
C HIS A 118 3.49 -9.29 -11.44
N ARG A 119 3.31 -8.10 -12.03
CA ARG A 119 4.03 -6.90 -11.60
C ARG A 119 3.70 -6.54 -10.14
N VAL A 120 2.42 -6.54 -9.77
CA VAL A 120 2.00 -6.28 -8.37
C VAL A 120 2.61 -7.28 -7.42
N LEU A 121 2.52 -8.60 -7.71
CA LEU A 121 3.08 -9.63 -6.86
C LEU A 121 4.60 -9.50 -6.73
N SER A 122 5.30 -9.18 -7.83
CA SER A 122 6.75 -9.01 -7.82
C SER A 122 7.17 -7.82 -6.95
N GLU A 123 6.46 -6.70 -7.01
CA GLU A 123 6.77 -5.53 -6.17
C GLU A 123 6.47 -5.79 -4.68
N ILE A 124 5.35 -6.44 -4.36
CA ILE A 124 5.07 -6.85 -2.98
C ILE A 124 6.18 -7.79 -2.49
N THR A 125 6.53 -8.80 -3.28
CA THR A 125 7.58 -9.78 -2.91
C THR A 125 8.95 -9.11 -2.74
N ARG A 126 9.29 -8.14 -3.58
CA ARG A 126 10.53 -7.36 -3.46
C ARG A 126 10.65 -6.68 -2.10
N ILE A 127 9.53 -6.20 -1.57
CA ILE A 127 9.49 -5.50 -0.29
C ILE A 127 9.48 -6.48 0.89
N VAL A 128 8.58 -7.48 0.85
CA VAL A 128 8.32 -8.31 2.03
C VAL A 128 9.17 -9.57 2.10
N ALA A 129 9.66 -10.09 0.97
CA ALA A 129 10.42 -11.33 0.88
C ALA A 129 11.36 -11.36 -0.34
N PRO A 130 12.35 -10.46 -0.44
CA PRO A 130 13.16 -10.28 -1.64
C PRO A 130 13.92 -11.54 -2.07
N SER A 131 14.23 -12.42 -1.13
CA SER A 131 14.87 -13.72 -1.42
C SER A 131 13.98 -14.72 -2.18
N ARG A 132 12.70 -14.43 -2.34
CA ARG A 132 11.74 -15.23 -3.10
C ARG A 132 11.63 -14.83 -4.58
N LEU A 133 12.34 -13.79 -4.99
CA LEU A 133 12.38 -13.38 -6.41
C LEU A 133 13.45 -14.16 -7.18
N PRO A 134 13.25 -14.38 -8.51
CA PRO A 134 12.04 -14.04 -9.27
C PRO A 134 10.86 -14.95 -8.96
N LEU A 135 9.64 -14.41 -9.11
CA LEU A 135 8.43 -15.23 -9.01
C LEU A 135 8.34 -16.17 -10.22
N PRO A 136 7.77 -17.39 -10.06
CA PRO A 136 7.51 -18.28 -11.18
C PRO A 136 6.52 -17.60 -12.15
N THR A 137 6.77 -17.80 -13.45
CA THR A 137 5.93 -17.27 -14.54
C THR A 137 4.90 -18.29 -15.03
N GLU A 138 5.02 -19.52 -14.57
CA GLU A 138 4.08 -20.61 -14.88
C GLU A 138 3.44 -21.12 -13.57
N VAL A 139 2.15 -21.29 -13.60
CA VAL A 139 1.33 -21.86 -12.52
C VAL A 139 0.81 -23.22 -12.95
#